data_253d81f1d097ef23b17962f6890893fd
#
_entry.id   253d81f1d097ef23b17962f6890893fd
#
_cell.length_a   1.000
_cell.length_b   1.000
_cell.length_c   1.000
_cell.angle_alpha   90.00
_cell.angle_beta   90.00
_cell.angle_gamma   90.00
#
_symmetry.space_group_name_H-M   'P 1'
#
loop_
_entity.id
_entity.type
_entity.pdbx_description
1 polymer ?
#
loop_
_entity_poly.entity_id
_entity_poly.type
_entity_poly.pdbx_seq_one_letter_code
_entity_poly.pdbx_strand_id
1 'polypeptide(L)'
;MNATDKNLAHFVGETAEIDPATKQPFTNSRKVYVQGSRPDIQVPFREISLSDTPSAFGAEKNPPVMVYDTSGPYTDPSVKIDIRNGLPALRAKWIEERNDTEQLDGPSSAFGVERKNDPALAEMRFNLSRQPRRAKTGMNVSQMHYARKGIITPEMEYIAIRENQGRENMSELLQTQHKGHDFGASIPKVITPEFVRDEVARGRAIIPMNINHPEIEPMIIGRNFLVKINANIGNSALGSSISEEVEKMVWGTRWGGDTVMDLSTGKNIHETREWIIRNSPVPIGTVPIYQALEKVNGKAEDLTWEIFRDTLIEQAEQGVDYFTIHAGVRLAYIPMTAKRMTGIVSRGGSIMAKWCLAHHKESFLYEHFEDICEIMKAYDVSFSLGDGLRPGSIYDANDEAQFAELKTLGELTQIAWKHDVQCMIEGPGHVPMHLIKENMDLQLEHCGEAPFYTLGPLTTDIAPGYDHITSGIGAAMIGWYGCAMLCYVTPKEHLGLPDKEDVRVGIITYKIAAHAADLAKGHPGAQIRDNALSKARFEFRWDDQFNLGLDPEKAKEFHDETLPQEGAKQAHFCSMCGPHFCSMKITQDVRDYADKLGVDEQEALNKGMQEKAIEFVKKGSEVYHKV
;
A
#
# COMPACT_ATOMS: atom_id res chain seq x y z
N MET A 1 -31.36 -22.17 9.20
CA MET A 1 -30.69 -21.35 8.17
C MET A 1 -30.81 -19.90 8.60
N ASN A 2 -29.70 -19.30 9.02
CA ASN A 2 -29.65 -17.89 9.42
C ASN A 2 -29.68 -16.99 8.18
N ALA A 3 -30.05 -15.72 8.33
CA ALA A 3 -30.14 -14.75 7.23
C ALA A 3 -28.83 -14.62 6.41
N THR A 4 -27.68 -14.91 7.03
CA THR A 4 -26.35 -14.99 6.41
C THR A 4 -26.22 -16.14 5.40
N ASP A 5 -26.86 -17.28 5.63
CA ASP A 5 -26.79 -18.44 4.72
C ASP A 5 -27.60 -18.21 3.43
N LYS A 6 -28.67 -17.42 3.51
CA LYS A 6 -29.49 -17.06 2.33
C LYS A 6 -28.80 -16.05 1.41
N ASN A 7 -28.00 -15.13 1.97
CA ASN A 7 -27.26 -14.15 1.18
C ASN A 7 -26.10 -14.77 0.41
N LEU A 8 -25.48 -15.84 0.91
CA LEU A 8 -24.37 -16.53 0.24
C LEU A 8 -24.83 -17.36 -0.98
N ALA A 9 -26.02 -17.98 -0.90
CA ALA A 9 -26.62 -18.70 -2.04
C ALA A 9 -27.06 -17.72 -3.17
N HIS A 10 -27.44 -16.50 -2.83
CA HIS A 10 -27.72 -15.43 -3.81
C HIS A 10 -26.45 -14.94 -4.53
N PHE A 11 -25.29 -14.94 -3.87
CA PHE A 11 -24.05 -14.41 -4.44
C PHE A 11 -23.56 -15.17 -5.68
N VAL A 12 -23.64 -16.49 -5.68
CA VAL A 12 -23.16 -17.32 -6.83
C VAL A 12 -24.15 -17.31 -7.99
N GLY A 13 -25.41 -16.92 -7.75
CA GLY A 13 -26.50 -16.93 -8.74
C GLY A 13 -26.72 -15.61 -9.50
N GLU A 14 -26.58 -14.46 -8.86
CA GLU A 14 -27.09 -13.18 -9.39
C GLU A 14 -26.05 -12.11 -9.71
N THR A 15 -24.87 -12.07 -9.08
CA THR A 15 -23.90 -10.98 -9.34
C THR A 15 -22.45 -11.43 -9.32
N ALA A 16 -21.98 -11.93 -10.47
CA ALA A 16 -20.52 -12.03 -10.73
C ALA A 16 -19.97 -10.71 -11.30
N GLU A 17 -20.72 -9.65 -11.28
CA GLU A 17 -20.32 -8.34 -11.81
C GLU A 17 -19.98 -7.40 -10.66
N ILE A 18 -18.71 -7.04 -10.58
CA ILE A 18 -18.24 -5.88 -9.81
C ILE A 18 -18.85 -4.62 -10.44
N ASP A 19 -19.23 -3.65 -9.61
CA ASP A 19 -19.72 -2.34 -10.02
C ASP A 19 -18.93 -1.82 -11.24
N PRO A 20 -19.59 -1.54 -12.38
CA PRO A 20 -18.94 -1.02 -13.58
C PRO A 20 -18.03 0.20 -13.31
N ALA A 21 -18.42 1.07 -12.38
CA ALA A 21 -17.62 2.24 -12.01
C ALA A 21 -16.25 1.84 -11.43
N THR A 22 -16.17 0.71 -10.72
CA THR A 22 -14.93 0.18 -10.15
C THR A 22 -13.93 -0.26 -11.24
N LYS A 23 -14.42 -0.65 -12.40
CA LYS A 23 -13.63 -1.16 -13.53
C LYS A 23 -13.33 -0.12 -14.62
N GLN A 24 -13.88 1.09 -14.51
CA GLN A 24 -13.67 2.10 -15.55
C GLN A 24 -12.29 2.76 -15.43
N PRO A 25 -11.59 3.02 -16.56
CA PRO A 25 -10.41 3.86 -16.56
C PRO A 25 -10.72 5.26 -16.03
N PHE A 26 -9.73 5.93 -15.46
CA PHE A 26 -9.87 7.34 -15.12
C PHE A 26 -9.95 8.20 -16.39
N THR A 27 -10.69 9.30 -16.31
CA THR A 27 -10.81 10.27 -17.42
C THR A 27 -9.42 10.75 -17.84
N ASN A 28 -9.24 11.03 -19.14
CA ASN A 28 -7.97 11.46 -19.77
C ASN A 28 -6.75 10.58 -19.39
N SER A 29 -7.01 9.32 -19.07
CA SER A 29 -5.97 8.35 -18.78
C SER A 29 -6.18 7.11 -19.63
N ARG A 30 -5.07 6.48 -20.02
CA ARG A 30 -5.11 5.18 -20.67
C ARG A 30 -4.10 4.24 -20.03
N LYS A 31 -4.40 2.95 -20.05
CA LYS A 31 -3.44 1.94 -19.65
C LYS A 31 -2.45 1.72 -20.80
N VAL A 32 -1.18 1.76 -20.47
CA VAL A 32 -0.07 1.46 -21.37
C VAL A 32 0.83 0.42 -20.73
N TYR A 33 1.49 -0.38 -21.54
CA TYR A 33 2.39 -1.43 -21.07
C TYR A 33 3.82 -1.13 -21.50
N VAL A 34 4.74 -1.08 -20.53
CA VAL A 34 6.18 -1.00 -20.81
C VAL A 34 6.73 -2.41 -20.89
N GLN A 35 7.31 -2.77 -22.02
CA GLN A 35 7.87 -4.09 -22.25
C GLN A 35 9.26 -4.20 -21.65
N GLY A 36 9.53 -5.32 -20.95
CA GLY A 36 10.85 -5.71 -20.47
C GLY A 36 11.69 -6.42 -21.54
N SER A 37 12.74 -7.12 -21.12
CA SER A 37 13.63 -7.87 -21.99
C SER A 37 12.94 -9.08 -22.67
N ARG A 38 11.87 -9.58 -22.06
CA ARG A 38 11.04 -10.69 -22.55
C ARG A 38 9.66 -10.20 -22.98
N PRO A 39 9.04 -10.82 -24.01
CA PRO A 39 7.68 -10.44 -24.44
C PRO A 39 6.60 -10.62 -23.37
N ASP A 40 6.80 -11.53 -22.40
CA ASP A 40 5.89 -11.83 -21.31
C ASP A 40 6.15 -10.98 -20.04
N ILE A 41 7.10 -10.03 -20.08
CA ILE A 41 7.28 -8.99 -19.07
C ILE A 41 6.67 -7.70 -19.62
N GLN A 42 5.46 -7.39 -19.19
CA GLN A 42 4.73 -6.18 -19.58
C GLN A 42 4.21 -5.48 -18.32
N VAL A 43 4.76 -4.31 -18.04
CA VAL A 43 4.49 -3.56 -16.81
C VAL A 43 3.44 -2.49 -17.10
N PRO A 44 2.25 -2.54 -16.45
CA PRO A 44 1.18 -1.59 -16.71
C PRO A 44 1.41 -0.25 -16.03
N PHE A 45 1.16 0.80 -16.78
CA PHE A 45 1.12 2.17 -16.28
C PHE A 45 -0.18 2.84 -16.66
N ARG A 46 -0.58 3.81 -15.88
CA ARG A 46 -1.56 4.81 -16.26
C ARG A 46 -0.83 6.01 -16.85
N GLU A 47 -1.01 6.24 -18.14
CA GLU A 47 -0.56 7.43 -18.84
C GLU A 47 -1.65 8.49 -18.74
N ILE A 48 -1.35 9.61 -18.08
CA ILE A 48 -2.25 10.75 -17.92
C ILE A 48 -1.93 11.74 -19.03
N SER A 49 -2.84 11.88 -19.99
CA SER A 49 -2.70 12.85 -21.08
C SER A 49 -2.96 14.27 -20.58
N LEU A 50 -2.14 15.20 -21.01
CA LEU A 50 -2.25 16.62 -20.64
C LEU A 50 -2.57 17.46 -21.87
N SER A 51 -3.35 18.51 -21.69
CA SER A 51 -3.63 19.51 -22.70
C SER A 51 -2.44 20.46 -22.90
N ASP A 52 -2.36 21.06 -24.08
CA ASP A 52 -1.35 22.08 -24.37
C ASP A 52 -1.56 23.31 -23.47
N THR A 53 -0.47 23.98 -23.11
CA THR A 53 -0.51 25.26 -22.42
C THR A 53 -1.22 26.30 -23.28
N PRO A 54 -2.24 27.01 -22.77
CA PRO A 54 -2.94 28.04 -23.54
C PRO A 54 -2.00 29.15 -24.02
N SER A 55 -2.31 29.76 -25.18
CA SER A 55 -1.48 30.82 -25.78
C SER A 55 -1.23 32.02 -24.85
N ALA A 56 -2.17 32.32 -23.96
CA ALA A 56 -2.01 33.37 -22.93
C ALA A 56 -0.88 33.07 -21.93
N PHE A 57 -0.43 31.82 -21.84
CA PHE A 57 0.63 31.36 -20.94
C PHE A 57 1.88 30.86 -21.70
N GLY A 58 2.00 31.15 -22.99
CA GLY A 58 3.19 30.88 -23.78
C GLY A 58 3.14 29.65 -24.70
N ALA A 59 1.98 29.11 -24.99
CA ALA A 59 1.72 28.03 -25.97
C ALA A 59 2.81 26.93 -26.05
N GLU A 60 2.71 25.91 -25.19
CA GLU A 60 3.69 24.83 -25.06
C GLU A 60 2.97 23.47 -25.03
N LYS A 61 3.60 22.42 -25.55
CA LYS A 61 3.11 21.05 -25.40
C LYS A 61 3.53 20.47 -24.05
N ASN A 62 2.58 19.88 -23.34
CA ASN A 62 2.84 19.21 -22.08
C ASN A 62 2.97 17.70 -22.30
N PRO A 63 4.10 17.08 -21.90
CA PRO A 63 4.24 15.63 -22.01
C PRO A 63 3.27 14.92 -21.05
N PRO A 64 2.80 13.71 -21.39
CA PRO A 64 1.98 12.92 -20.49
C PRO A 64 2.77 12.52 -19.23
N VAL A 65 2.04 12.30 -18.13
CA VAL A 65 2.63 11.81 -16.87
C VAL A 65 2.31 10.33 -16.70
N MET A 66 3.34 9.53 -16.47
CA MET A 66 3.24 8.10 -16.21
C MET A 66 3.19 7.82 -14.71
N VAL A 67 2.23 7.01 -14.27
CA VAL A 67 2.15 6.50 -12.90
C VAL A 67 1.88 5.00 -12.93
N TYR A 68 2.44 4.24 -11.99
CA TYR A 68 2.15 2.81 -11.94
C TYR A 68 0.67 2.60 -11.61
N ASP A 69 0.06 1.62 -12.29
CA ASP A 69 -1.36 1.32 -12.12
C ASP A 69 -1.55 0.00 -11.36
N THR A 70 -1.82 0.10 -10.06
CA THR A 70 -2.03 -1.04 -9.15
C THR A 70 -3.31 -1.83 -9.41
N SER A 71 -4.21 -1.33 -10.26
CA SER A 71 -5.50 -1.98 -10.53
C SER A 71 -5.38 -3.25 -11.39
N GLY A 72 -4.17 -3.61 -11.84
CA GLY A 72 -4.00 -4.74 -12.74
C GLY A 72 -4.84 -4.60 -14.00
N PRO A 73 -5.48 -5.65 -14.49
CA PRO A 73 -6.30 -5.58 -15.70
C PRO A 73 -7.66 -4.91 -15.52
N TYR A 74 -8.07 -4.54 -14.29
CA TYR A 74 -9.43 -4.03 -14.03
C TYR A 74 -9.73 -2.70 -14.72
N THR A 75 -8.75 -1.87 -14.99
CA THR A 75 -8.89 -0.60 -15.71
C THR A 75 -8.44 -0.68 -17.18
N ASP A 76 -8.21 -1.88 -17.70
CA ASP A 76 -7.88 -2.10 -19.11
C ASP A 76 -9.17 -2.41 -19.92
N PRO A 77 -9.63 -1.52 -20.80
CA PRO A 77 -10.85 -1.73 -21.57
C PRO A 77 -10.75 -2.87 -22.58
N SER A 78 -9.54 -3.34 -22.92
CA SER A 78 -9.32 -4.47 -23.83
C SER A 78 -9.48 -5.83 -23.15
N VAL A 79 -9.47 -5.89 -21.80
CA VAL A 79 -9.55 -7.12 -21.02
C VAL A 79 -10.95 -7.31 -20.45
N LYS A 80 -11.57 -8.44 -20.78
CA LYS A 80 -12.84 -8.85 -20.17
C LYS A 80 -12.57 -9.70 -18.94
N ILE A 81 -12.99 -9.23 -17.76
CA ILE A 81 -12.83 -9.91 -16.50
C ILE A 81 -14.16 -10.53 -16.05
N ASP A 82 -14.12 -11.81 -15.69
CA ASP A 82 -15.16 -12.49 -14.94
C ASP A 82 -14.54 -12.98 -13.63
N ILE A 83 -14.98 -12.43 -12.50
CA ILE A 83 -14.41 -12.76 -11.18
C ILE A 83 -14.55 -14.24 -10.80
N ARG A 84 -15.47 -14.98 -11.43
CA ARG A 84 -15.61 -16.43 -11.24
C ARG A 84 -14.46 -17.23 -11.84
N ASN A 85 -13.79 -16.69 -12.84
CA ASN A 85 -12.66 -17.33 -13.51
C ASN A 85 -11.30 -16.86 -12.95
N GLY A 86 -11.30 -15.78 -12.16
CA GLY A 86 -10.09 -15.13 -11.66
C GLY A 86 -9.30 -14.39 -12.75
N LEU A 87 -8.17 -13.84 -12.35
CA LEU A 87 -7.26 -13.15 -13.26
C LEU A 87 -6.36 -14.13 -14.02
N PRO A 88 -5.80 -13.73 -15.19
CA PRO A 88 -4.78 -14.51 -15.87
C PRO A 88 -3.55 -14.76 -15.01
N ALA A 89 -3.00 -15.96 -15.08
CA ALA A 89 -1.83 -16.38 -14.31
C ALA A 89 -0.54 -15.84 -14.93
N LEU A 90 -0.25 -14.57 -14.76
CA LEU A 90 0.89 -13.83 -15.33
C LEU A 90 2.22 -14.55 -15.13
N ARG A 91 2.48 -15.03 -13.90
CA ARG A 91 3.76 -15.61 -13.49
C ARG A 91 3.87 -17.12 -13.67
N ALA A 92 2.81 -17.82 -14.12
CA ALA A 92 2.81 -19.28 -14.19
C ALA A 92 4.02 -19.81 -14.97
N LYS A 93 4.28 -19.26 -16.14
CA LYS A 93 5.43 -19.64 -17.00
C LYS A 93 6.77 -19.39 -16.29
N TRP A 94 6.94 -18.25 -15.62
CA TRP A 94 8.18 -17.91 -14.92
C TRP A 94 8.48 -18.89 -13.79
N ILE A 95 7.45 -19.32 -13.05
CA ILE A 95 7.55 -20.29 -11.97
C ILE A 95 7.92 -21.66 -12.53
N GLU A 96 7.29 -22.10 -13.62
CA GLU A 96 7.55 -23.39 -14.26
C GLU A 96 8.96 -23.50 -14.87
N GLU A 97 9.44 -22.43 -15.50
CA GLU A 97 10.77 -22.38 -16.13
C GLU A 97 11.91 -22.59 -15.14
N ARG A 98 11.73 -22.26 -13.85
CA ARG A 98 12.72 -22.51 -12.78
C ARG A 98 12.92 -23.97 -12.49
N ASN A 99 11.94 -24.81 -12.78
CA ASN A 99 11.97 -26.28 -12.62
C ASN A 99 12.35 -26.77 -11.21
N ASP A 100 12.07 -25.98 -10.19
CA ASP A 100 12.37 -26.26 -8.77
C ASP A 100 11.13 -26.53 -7.94
N THR A 101 9.94 -26.49 -8.57
CA THR A 101 8.65 -26.79 -7.96
C THR A 101 8.06 -28.09 -8.47
N GLU A 102 7.21 -28.72 -7.66
CA GLU A 102 6.35 -29.85 -8.02
C GLU A 102 4.88 -29.47 -7.85
N GLN A 103 4.03 -30.00 -8.72
CA GLN A 103 2.58 -29.86 -8.59
C GLN A 103 2.06 -30.96 -7.66
N LEU A 104 1.15 -30.59 -6.75
CA LEU A 104 0.48 -31.53 -5.86
C LEU A 104 -0.81 -32.05 -6.51
N ASP A 105 -1.30 -33.22 -6.07
CA ASP A 105 -2.58 -33.78 -6.53
C ASP A 105 -3.80 -33.03 -5.95
N GLY A 106 -3.60 -32.17 -4.98
CA GLY A 106 -4.61 -31.36 -4.29
C GLY A 106 -4.04 -30.72 -3.05
N PRO A 107 -4.88 -30.07 -2.21
CA PRO A 107 -4.45 -29.55 -0.92
C PRO A 107 -3.82 -30.63 -0.07
N SER A 108 -2.71 -30.34 0.61
CA SER A 108 -2.04 -31.28 1.51
C SER A 108 -2.38 -31.02 2.99
N SER A 109 -2.91 -29.84 3.33
CA SER A 109 -3.43 -29.56 4.67
C SER A 109 -4.71 -30.33 4.95
N ALA A 110 -4.87 -30.80 6.19
CA ALA A 110 -6.06 -31.58 6.60
C ALA A 110 -7.34 -30.76 6.41
N PHE A 111 -7.32 -29.49 6.84
CA PHE A 111 -8.47 -28.60 6.69
C PHE A 111 -8.77 -28.27 5.22
N GLY A 112 -7.76 -28.03 4.38
CA GLY A 112 -7.95 -27.80 2.95
C GLY A 112 -8.58 -28.99 2.24
N VAL A 113 -8.20 -30.23 2.61
CA VAL A 113 -8.82 -31.47 2.10
C VAL A 113 -10.27 -31.56 2.54
N GLU A 114 -10.58 -31.28 3.81
CA GLU A 114 -11.96 -31.26 4.33
C GLU A 114 -12.81 -30.26 3.56
N ARG A 115 -12.37 -29.01 3.43
CA ARG A 115 -13.11 -27.95 2.72
C ARG A 115 -13.33 -28.28 1.24
N LYS A 116 -12.34 -28.89 0.58
CA LYS A 116 -12.46 -29.33 -0.82
C LYS A 116 -13.54 -30.39 -1.00
N ASN A 117 -13.73 -31.28 -0.03
CA ASN A 117 -14.63 -32.42 -0.13
C ASN A 117 -16.01 -32.17 0.48
N ASP A 118 -16.25 -31.06 1.16
CA ASP A 118 -17.54 -30.74 1.77
C ASP A 118 -18.58 -30.36 0.70
N PRO A 119 -19.63 -31.15 0.46
CA PRO A 119 -20.64 -30.83 -0.54
C PRO A 119 -21.47 -29.57 -0.20
N ALA A 120 -21.56 -29.17 1.10
CA ALA A 120 -22.29 -28.00 1.52
C ALA A 120 -21.63 -26.70 1.05
N LEU A 121 -20.34 -26.75 0.71
CA LEU A 121 -19.55 -25.60 0.26
C LEU A 121 -19.43 -25.48 -1.27
N ALA A 122 -20.03 -26.41 -2.02
CA ALA A 122 -19.85 -26.51 -3.47
C ALA A 122 -20.18 -25.21 -4.21
N GLU A 123 -21.23 -24.49 -3.78
CA GLU A 123 -21.66 -23.23 -4.39
C GLU A 123 -20.79 -22.03 -4.01
N MET A 124 -20.10 -22.08 -2.86
CA MET A 124 -19.22 -20.99 -2.38
C MET A 124 -17.77 -21.16 -2.85
N ARG A 125 -17.41 -22.38 -3.26
CA ARG A 125 -16.03 -22.72 -3.62
C ARG A 125 -15.64 -22.08 -4.93
N PHE A 126 -14.48 -21.44 -4.95
CA PHE A 126 -13.88 -20.99 -6.21
C PHE A 126 -13.50 -22.19 -7.07
N ASN A 127 -13.88 -22.17 -8.34
CA ASN A 127 -13.57 -23.28 -9.26
C ASN A 127 -12.17 -23.14 -9.84
N LEU A 128 -11.15 -23.42 -9.04
CA LEU A 128 -9.76 -23.33 -9.46
C LEU A 128 -9.40 -24.50 -10.40
N SER A 129 -8.95 -24.16 -11.59
CA SER A 129 -8.56 -25.15 -12.61
C SER A 129 -7.17 -25.75 -12.41
N ARG A 130 -6.33 -25.17 -11.55
CA ARG A 130 -4.97 -25.63 -11.28
C ARG A 130 -4.84 -26.20 -9.86
N GLN A 131 -3.87 -27.10 -9.67
CA GLN A 131 -3.53 -27.65 -8.37
C GLN A 131 -2.40 -26.84 -7.71
N PRO A 132 -2.28 -26.88 -6.36
CA PRO A 132 -1.20 -26.21 -5.66
C PRO A 132 0.18 -26.73 -6.10
N ARG A 133 1.21 -25.87 -5.96
CA ARG A 133 2.61 -26.22 -6.14
C ARG A 133 3.37 -25.99 -4.84
N ARG A 134 4.47 -26.71 -4.67
CA ARG A 134 5.46 -26.43 -3.63
C ARG A 134 6.86 -26.68 -4.16
N ALA A 135 7.87 -26.22 -3.43
CA ALA A 135 9.26 -26.55 -3.73
C ALA A 135 9.48 -28.08 -3.75
N LYS A 136 10.28 -28.57 -4.70
CA LYS A 136 10.77 -29.95 -4.67
C LYS A 136 11.58 -30.19 -3.41
N THR A 137 11.65 -31.44 -2.95
CA THR A 137 12.40 -31.83 -1.75
C THR A 137 13.83 -31.25 -1.77
N GLY A 138 14.20 -30.51 -0.72
CA GLY A 138 15.52 -29.90 -0.56
C GLY A 138 15.72 -28.59 -1.35
N MET A 139 14.72 -28.12 -2.09
CA MET A 139 14.79 -26.82 -2.79
C MET A 139 14.18 -25.69 -1.94
N ASN A 140 14.60 -24.46 -2.28
CA ASN A 140 14.01 -23.22 -1.78
C ASN A 140 13.61 -22.37 -2.98
N VAL A 141 12.40 -21.84 -2.99
CA VAL A 141 11.82 -21.11 -4.12
C VAL A 141 11.61 -19.62 -3.81
N SER A 142 12.17 -19.13 -2.71
CA SER A 142 12.02 -17.72 -2.32
C SER A 142 12.82 -16.77 -3.23
N GLN A 143 12.32 -15.58 -3.43
CA GLN A 143 13.06 -14.54 -4.18
C GLN A 143 14.40 -14.21 -3.53
N MET A 144 14.51 -14.26 -2.19
CA MET A 144 15.79 -14.08 -1.49
C MET A 144 16.80 -15.17 -1.85
N HIS A 145 16.35 -16.42 -1.98
CA HIS A 145 17.23 -17.52 -2.36
C HIS A 145 17.83 -17.33 -3.76
N TYR A 146 17.00 -16.94 -4.74
CA TYR A 146 17.47 -16.61 -6.08
C TYR A 146 18.42 -15.42 -6.05
N ALA A 147 18.07 -14.37 -5.33
CA ALA A 147 18.89 -13.17 -5.20
C ALA A 147 20.29 -13.49 -4.62
N ARG A 148 20.35 -14.29 -3.57
CA ARG A 148 21.62 -14.73 -2.95
C ARG A 148 22.47 -15.61 -3.85
N LYS A 149 21.86 -16.32 -4.78
CA LYS A 149 22.55 -17.05 -5.85
C LYS A 149 23.01 -16.17 -7.02
N GLY A 150 22.74 -14.86 -6.97
CA GLY A 150 23.07 -13.93 -8.05
C GLY A 150 22.10 -13.99 -9.24
N ILE A 151 20.96 -14.68 -9.09
CA ILE A 151 19.97 -14.84 -10.15
C ILE A 151 19.04 -13.62 -10.16
N ILE A 152 18.86 -13.01 -11.32
CA ILE A 152 17.85 -12.00 -11.59
C ILE A 152 16.62 -12.71 -12.13
N THR A 153 15.52 -12.65 -11.39
CA THR A 153 14.25 -13.25 -11.81
C THR A 153 13.45 -12.29 -12.70
N PRO A 154 12.49 -12.78 -13.51
CA PRO A 154 11.59 -11.91 -14.27
C PRO A 154 10.84 -10.91 -13.38
N GLU A 155 10.53 -11.31 -12.14
CA GLU A 155 9.91 -10.44 -11.15
C GLU A 155 10.81 -9.25 -10.78
N MET A 156 12.11 -9.44 -10.65
CA MET A 156 13.06 -8.36 -10.33
C MET A 156 13.19 -7.35 -11.48
N GLU A 157 13.16 -7.81 -12.73
CA GLU A 157 13.13 -6.94 -13.89
C GLU A 157 11.82 -6.15 -13.97
N TYR A 158 10.69 -6.82 -13.77
CA TYR A 158 9.36 -6.16 -13.72
C TYR A 158 9.35 -5.03 -12.68
N ILE A 159 9.87 -5.32 -11.48
CA ILE A 159 9.97 -4.34 -10.38
C ILE A 159 10.84 -3.15 -10.75
N ALA A 160 11.98 -3.36 -11.40
CA ALA A 160 12.85 -2.27 -11.82
C ALA A 160 12.14 -1.31 -12.78
N ILE A 161 11.39 -1.84 -13.75
CA ILE A 161 10.57 -1.04 -14.67
C ILE A 161 9.46 -0.31 -13.90
N ARG A 162 8.74 -1.01 -13.00
CA ARG A 162 7.68 -0.45 -12.17
C ARG A 162 8.16 0.74 -11.35
N GLU A 163 9.29 0.60 -10.64
CA GLU A 163 9.79 1.62 -9.71
C GLU A 163 10.35 2.85 -10.43
N ASN A 164 10.84 2.70 -11.66
CA ASN A 164 11.33 3.82 -12.46
C ASN A 164 10.23 4.70 -13.05
N GLN A 165 9.04 4.18 -13.31
CA GLN A 165 7.90 4.93 -13.87
C GLN A 165 8.24 5.75 -15.13
N GLY A 166 9.16 5.26 -15.99
CA GLY A 166 9.58 5.91 -17.22
C GLY A 166 10.49 7.14 -17.01
N ARG A 167 10.95 7.40 -15.79
CA ARG A 167 11.78 8.58 -15.46
C ARG A 167 13.16 8.59 -16.13
N GLU A 168 13.63 7.45 -16.64
CA GLU A 168 14.88 7.37 -17.39
C GLU A 168 14.94 8.35 -18.57
N ASN A 169 13.77 8.68 -19.12
CA ASN A 169 13.61 9.59 -20.25
C ASN A 169 13.33 11.05 -19.84
N MET A 170 13.37 11.36 -18.56
CA MET A 170 12.95 12.66 -17.99
C MET A 170 14.10 13.43 -17.32
N SER A 171 15.33 13.34 -17.86
CA SER A 171 16.54 13.89 -17.25
C SER A 171 16.47 15.39 -16.92
N GLU A 172 15.80 16.19 -17.76
CA GLU A 172 15.63 17.64 -17.53
C GLU A 172 14.69 17.92 -16.36
N LEU A 173 13.58 17.19 -16.26
CA LEU A 173 12.62 17.34 -15.16
C LEU A 173 13.21 16.91 -13.82
N LEU A 174 14.13 15.94 -13.82
CA LEU A 174 14.83 15.52 -12.61
C LEU A 174 15.78 16.61 -12.06
N GLN A 175 16.26 17.52 -12.90
CA GLN A 175 17.15 18.62 -12.47
C GLN A 175 16.41 19.71 -11.68
N THR A 176 15.10 19.84 -11.84
CA THR A 176 14.25 20.82 -11.15
C THR A 176 13.71 20.33 -9.81
N GLN A 177 14.00 19.09 -9.44
CA GLN A 177 13.54 18.48 -8.20
C GLN A 177 14.31 19.03 -6.99
N HIS A 178 13.62 19.33 -5.90
CA HIS A 178 14.24 19.69 -4.63
C HIS A 178 15.08 18.55 -4.08
N LYS A 179 16.24 18.90 -3.52
CA LYS A 179 17.09 17.94 -2.82
C LYS A 179 16.41 17.54 -1.51
N GLY A 180 16.11 16.25 -1.36
CA GLY A 180 15.55 15.69 -0.14
C GLY A 180 16.59 15.35 0.92
N HIS A 181 16.11 14.77 2.01
CA HIS A 181 16.92 14.20 3.09
C HIS A 181 16.49 12.75 3.31
N ASP A 182 17.36 11.80 2.98
CA ASP A 182 17.04 10.36 2.90
C ASP A 182 17.34 9.57 4.19
N PHE A 183 17.85 10.23 5.23
CA PHE A 183 18.26 9.61 6.50
C PHE A 183 19.14 8.37 6.34
N GLY A 184 20.02 8.37 5.34
CA GLY A 184 20.95 7.27 5.04
C GLY A 184 20.38 6.15 4.19
N ALA A 185 19.23 6.34 3.53
CA ALA A 185 18.79 5.47 2.46
C ALA A 185 19.71 5.60 1.23
N SER A 186 19.88 4.50 0.50
CA SER A 186 20.74 4.45 -0.70
C SER A 186 19.87 4.40 -1.95
N ILE A 187 19.19 5.51 -2.27
CA ILE A 187 18.25 5.59 -3.39
C ILE A 187 19.00 5.90 -4.68
N PRO A 188 19.04 4.97 -5.67
CA PRO A 188 19.73 5.21 -6.94
C PRO A 188 18.90 6.14 -7.85
N LYS A 189 19.56 6.82 -8.78
CA LYS A 189 18.87 7.62 -9.82
C LYS A 189 17.97 6.77 -10.71
N VAL A 190 18.42 5.56 -11.04
CA VAL A 190 17.71 4.54 -11.81
C VAL A 190 17.81 3.22 -11.07
N ILE A 191 16.66 2.56 -10.89
CA ILE A 191 16.58 1.23 -10.29
C ILE A 191 16.81 0.21 -11.39
N THR A 192 17.81 -0.65 -11.22
CA THR A 192 18.12 -1.75 -12.15
C THR A 192 17.68 -3.09 -11.54
N PRO A 193 17.49 -4.14 -12.35
CA PRO A 193 17.21 -5.49 -11.84
C PRO A 193 18.29 -6.00 -10.86
N GLU A 194 19.57 -5.64 -11.09
CA GLU A 194 20.68 -5.95 -10.21
C GLU A 194 20.54 -5.28 -8.85
N PHE A 195 20.13 -4.00 -8.83
CA PHE A 195 19.88 -3.29 -7.58
C PHE A 195 18.73 -3.95 -6.80
N VAL A 196 17.63 -4.32 -7.47
CA VAL A 196 16.51 -5.07 -6.85
C VAL A 196 17.02 -6.37 -6.24
N ARG A 197 17.78 -7.18 -7.02
CA ARG A 197 18.39 -8.42 -6.53
C ARG A 197 19.26 -8.18 -5.30
N ASP A 198 20.12 -7.19 -5.33
CA ASP A 198 21.09 -6.94 -4.25
C ASP A 198 20.41 -6.48 -2.95
N GLU A 199 19.36 -5.68 -3.06
CA GLU A 199 18.54 -5.26 -1.89
C GLU A 199 17.79 -6.46 -1.27
N VAL A 200 17.24 -7.35 -2.09
CA VAL A 200 16.57 -8.58 -1.63
C VAL A 200 17.58 -9.55 -1.02
N ALA A 201 18.75 -9.75 -1.66
CA ALA A 201 19.82 -10.63 -1.14
C ALA A 201 20.33 -10.22 0.25
N ARG A 202 20.36 -8.90 0.51
CA ARG A 202 20.77 -8.33 1.81
C ARG A 202 19.66 -8.34 2.86
N GLY A 203 18.41 -8.65 2.48
CA GLY A 203 17.25 -8.58 3.36
C GLY A 203 16.67 -7.17 3.56
N ARG A 204 17.18 -6.16 2.85
CA ARG A 204 16.70 -4.76 2.94
C ARG A 204 15.45 -4.48 2.12
N ALA A 205 15.02 -5.44 1.33
CA ALA A 205 13.76 -5.42 0.61
C ALA A 205 13.17 -6.83 0.50
N ILE A 206 11.86 -6.91 0.33
CA ILE A 206 11.13 -8.16 0.08
C ILE A 206 10.28 -8.04 -1.17
N ILE A 207 10.10 -9.17 -1.85
CA ILE A 207 9.18 -9.35 -2.97
C ILE A 207 8.15 -10.39 -2.51
N PRO A 208 7.00 -9.98 -1.95
CA PRO A 208 6.01 -10.90 -1.40
C PRO A 208 5.19 -11.54 -2.52
N MET A 209 5.57 -12.74 -2.94
CA MET A 209 5.02 -13.36 -4.15
C MET A 209 5.01 -14.89 -4.07
N ASN A 210 3.94 -15.45 -3.51
CA ASN A 210 3.75 -16.88 -3.42
C ASN A 210 3.70 -17.54 -4.82
N ILE A 211 4.30 -18.72 -4.96
CA ILE A 211 4.24 -19.50 -6.20
C ILE A 211 2.82 -19.97 -6.56
N ASN A 212 1.89 -20.00 -5.59
CA ASN A 212 0.49 -20.33 -5.77
C ASN A 212 -0.42 -19.12 -6.00
N HIS A 213 0.18 -17.90 -6.14
CA HIS A 213 -0.50 -16.68 -6.56
C HIS A 213 0.12 -16.15 -7.86
N PRO A 214 0.02 -16.89 -8.98
CA PRO A 214 0.66 -16.48 -10.22
C PRO A 214 -0.07 -15.35 -10.94
N GLU A 215 -1.24 -14.91 -10.50
CA GLU A 215 -2.02 -13.79 -11.04
C GLU A 215 -1.39 -12.42 -10.71
N ILE A 216 -0.59 -12.36 -9.66
CA ILE A 216 -0.05 -11.13 -9.08
C ILE A 216 0.96 -10.44 -10.00
N GLU A 217 0.89 -9.11 -10.00
CA GLU A 217 1.90 -8.22 -10.58
C GLU A 217 3.04 -7.97 -9.58
N PRO A 218 4.32 -8.18 -9.99
CA PRO A 218 5.45 -8.01 -9.10
C PRO A 218 5.57 -6.63 -8.45
N MET A 219 5.87 -6.62 -7.15
CA MET A 219 6.14 -5.42 -6.37
C MET A 219 7.24 -5.67 -5.33
N ILE A 220 7.82 -4.60 -4.81
CA ILE A 220 8.86 -4.63 -3.79
C ILE A 220 8.51 -3.72 -2.63
N ILE A 221 8.86 -4.16 -1.43
CA ILE A 221 8.77 -3.38 -0.19
C ILE A 221 10.18 -3.22 0.35
N GLY A 222 10.67 -1.98 0.43
CA GLY A 222 12.02 -1.70 0.88
C GLY A 222 12.28 -0.20 1.03
N ARG A 223 13.16 0.16 1.97
CA ARG A 223 13.50 1.54 2.32
C ARG A 223 13.99 2.38 1.13
N ASN A 224 14.69 1.74 0.19
CA ASN A 224 15.31 2.38 -0.97
C ASN A 224 14.40 2.46 -2.20
N PHE A 225 13.13 2.10 -2.05
CA PHE A 225 12.08 2.13 -3.07
C PHE A 225 10.98 3.13 -2.68
N LEU A 226 10.03 3.36 -3.57
CA LEU A 226 8.84 4.14 -3.25
C LEU A 226 8.08 3.50 -2.08
N VAL A 227 7.57 4.33 -1.17
CA VAL A 227 6.76 3.86 -0.03
C VAL A 227 5.48 3.19 -0.53
N LYS A 228 5.20 2.00 -0.02
CA LYS A 228 4.03 1.19 -0.39
C LYS A 228 2.91 1.34 0.61
N ILE A 229 1.69 1.01 0.17
CA ILE A 229 0.48 1.11 0.99
C ILE A 229 -0.21 -0.24 1.01
N ASN A 230 -0.55 -0.69 2.23
CA ASN A 230 -1.43 -1.82 2.45
C ASN A 230 -2.84 -1.35 2.82
N ALA A 231 -3.85 -1.98 2.21
CA ALA A 231 -5.25 -1.84 2.60
C ALA A 231 -5.72 -3.09 3.35
N ASN A 232 -6.40 -2.92 4.48
CA ASN A 232 -7.02 -4.02 5.22
C ASN A 232 -8.47 -4.17 4.80
N ILE A 233 -8.85 -5.39 4.43
CA ILE A 233 -10.24 -5.80 4.20
C ILE A 233 -10.53 -7.03 5.05
N GLY A 234 -11.74 -7.50 5.04
CA GLY A 234 -12.12 -8.74 5.70
C GLY A 234 -13.54 -8.69 6.23
N ASN A 235 -14.22 -9.83 6.14
CA ASN A 235 -15.53 -10.01 6.73
C ASN A 235 -15.44 -10.34 8.23
N SER A 236 -16.56 -10.19 8.91
CA SER A 236 -16.74 -10.66 10.27
C SER A 236 -17.99 -11.53 10.38
N ALA A 237 -18.19 -12.14 11.54
CA ALA A 237 -19.41 -12.90 11.82
C ALA A 237 -20.70 -12.05 11.71
N LEU A 238 -20.57 -10.74 11.72
CA LEU A 238 -21.69 -9.77 11.73
C LEU A 238 -21.92 -9.05 10.39
N GLY A 239 -20.97 -9.09 9.45
CA GLY A 239 -21.09 -8.32 8.21
C GLY A 239 -20.11 -8.70 7.12
N SER A 240 -20.44 -8.25 5.92
CA SER A 240 -19.75 -8.42 4.65
C SER A 240 -19.83 -9.83 4.04
N SER A 241 -20.06 -9.87 2.75
CA SER A 241 -20.12 -11.10 1.93
C SER A 241 -18.80 -11.32 1.17
N ILE A 242 -18.63 -12.50 0.55
CA ILE A 242 -17.47 -12.78 -0.32
C ILE A 242 -17.37 -11.76 -1.46
N SER A 243 -18.51 -11.41 -2.09
CA SER A 243 -18.52 -10.42 -3.18
C SER A 243 -18.11 -9.03 -2.75
N GLU A 244 -18.60 -8.59 -1.59
CA GLU A 244 -18.23 -7.29 -1.03
C GLU A 244 -16.74 -7.21 -0.71
N GLU A 245 -16.12 -8.32 -0.24
CA GLU A 245 -14.69 -8.36 0.02
C GLU A 245 -13.87 -8.32 -1.28
N VAL A 246 -14.30 -9.06 -2.32
CA VAL A 246 -13.66 -8.98 -3.65
C VAL A 246 -13.82 -7.57 -4.24
N GLU A 247 -15.00 -6.96 -4.12
CA GLU A 247 -15.22 -5.60 -4.59
C GLU A 247 -14.37 -4.57 -3.83
N LYS A 248 -14.26 -4.68 -2.51
CA LYS A 248 -13.38 -3.82 -1.70
C LYS A 248 -11.91 -3.99 -2.10
N MET A 249 -11.46 -5.22 -2.37
CA MET A 249 -10.11 -5.46 -2.86
C MET A 249 -9.87 -4.78 -4.21
N VAL A 250 -10.75 -4.97 -5.21
CA VAL A 250 -10.63 -4.33 -6.53
C VAL A 250 -10.69 -2.81 -6.42
N TRP A 251 -11.60 -2.30 -5.57
CA TRP A 251 -11.72 -0.87 -5.30
C TRP A 251 -10.43 -0.31 -4.68
N GLY A 252 -9.85 -1.03 -3.71
CA GLY A 252 -8.59 -0.66 -3.09
C GLY A 252 -7.43 -0.57 -4.07
N THR A 253 -7.33 -1.54 -4.98
CA THR A 253 -6.27 -1.53 -6.02
C THR A 253 -6.47 -0.40 -7.02
N ARG A 254 -7.72 -0.05 -7.37
CA ARG A 254 -8.02 1.10 -8.24
C ARG A 254 -7.45 2.41 -7.68
N TRP A 255 -7.55 2.63 -6.37
CA TRP A 255 -7.09 3.86 -5.72
C TRP A 255 -5.62 3.86 -5.34
N GLY A 256 -4.90 2.79 -5.62
CA GLY A 256 -3.45 2.75 -5.47
C GLY A 256 -2.94 1.93 -4.28
N GLY A 257 -3.77 1.03 -3.74
CA GLY A 257 -3.31 0.03 -2.77
C GLY A 257 -2.28 -0.90 -3.42
N ASP A 258 -1.09 -0.98 -2.84
CA ASP A 258 0.02 -1.80 -3.35
C ASP A 258 -0.06 -3.25 -2.85
N THR A 259 -0.66 -3.47 -1.70
CA THR A 259 -0.99 -4.77 -1.12
C THR A 259 -2.36 -4.72 -0.45
N VAL A 260 -2.94 -5.90 -0.20
CA VAL A 260 -4.18 -6.02 0.56
C VAL A 260 -4.01 -7.12 1.60
N MET A 261 -4.45 -6.87 2.84
CA MET A 261 -4.56 -7.90 3.87
C MET A 261 -6.01 -8.34 4.05
N ASP A 262 -6.24 -9.64 3.96
CA ASP A 262 -7.50 -10.26 4.34
C ASP A 262 -7.47 -10.59 5.85
N LEU A 263 -8.20 -9.79 6.62
CA LEU A 263 -8.36 -9.93 8.06
C LEU A 263 -9.67 -10.61 8.46
N SER A 264 -10.25 -11.41 7.57
CA SER A 264 -11.52 -12.11 7.79
C SER A 264 -11.51 -12.96 9.05
N THR A 265 -12.62 -12.90 9.81
CA THR A 265 -12.83 -13.63 11.05
C THR A 265 -14.14 -14.44 11.06
N GLY A 266 -14.87 -14.48 9.94
CA GLY A 266 -16.12 -15.22 9.78
C GLY A 266 -15.90 -16.70 9.47
N LYS A 267 -16.99 -17.47 9.38
CA LYS A 267 -16.95 -18.94 9.19
C LYS A 267 -16.38 -19.44 7.86
N ASN A 268 -16.40 -18.61 6.82
CA ASN A 268 -16.00 -18.99 5.46
C ASN A 268 -14.68 -18.30 5.05
N ILE A 269 -13.75 -18.17 6.00
CA ILE A 269 -12.44 -17.54 5.77
C ILE A 269 -11.71 -18.19 4.59
N HIS A 270 -11.73 -19.52 4.51
CA HIS A 270 -11.07 -20.28 3.44
C HIS A 270 -11.58 -19.90 2.05
N GLU A 271 -12.90 -19.93 1.85
CA GLU A 271 -13.52 -19.63 0.56
C GLU A 271 -13.39 -18.15 0.22
N THR A 272 -13.64 -17.25 1.18
CA THR A 272 -13.48 -15.79 0.99
C THR A 272 -12.08 -15.46 0.51
N ARG A 273 -11.05 -16.02 1.16
CA ARG A 273 -9.65 -15.80 0.79
C ARG A 273 -9.32 -16.33 -0.60
N GLU A 274 -9.83 -17.52 -0.99
CA GLU A 274 -9.61 -18.07 -2.32
C GLU A 274 -10.14 -17.10 -3.41
N TRP A 275 -11.35 -16.57 -3.24
CA TRP A 275 -11.93 -15.61 -4.17
C TRP A 275 -11.12 -14.30 -4.23
N ILE A 276 -10.64 -13.80 -3.10
CA ILE A 276 -9.81 -12.60 -3.04
C ILE A 276 -8.50 -12.84 -3.80
N ILE A 277 -7.77 -13.91 -3.50
CA ILE A 277 -6.47 -14.21 -4.10
C ILE A 277 -6.60 -14.39 -5.62
N ARG A 278 -7.57 -15.18 -6.09
CA ARG A 278 -7.74 -15.43 -7.54
C ARG A 278 -8.09 -14.17 -8.33
N ASN A 279 -8.62 -13.16 -7.68
CA ASN A 279 -9.02 -11.89 -8.30
C ASN A 279 -8.07 -10.72 -7.97
N SER A 280 -6.99 -10.95 -7.24
CA SER A 280 -6.07 -9.90 -6.83
C SER A 280 -4.88 -9.76 -7.79
N PRO A 281 -4.63 -8.55 -8.32
CA PRO A 281 -3.40 -8.24 -9.05
C PRO A 281 -2.25 -7.83 -8.11
N VAL A 282 -2.51 -7.70 -6.81
CA VAL A 282 -1.53 -7.27 -5.79
C VAL A 282 -1.34 -8.34 -4.73
N PRO A 283 -0.22 -8.34 -3.98
CA PRO A 283 0.02 -9.29 -2.89
C PRO A 283 -1.10 -9.30 -1.86
N ILE A 284 -1.45 -10.51 -1.41
CA ILE A 284 -2.42 -10.73 -0.33
C ILE A 284 -1.70 -11.21 0.92
N GLY A 285 -1.87 -10.45 2.02
CA GLY A 285 -1.40 -10.84 3.35
C GLY A 285 -2.53 -11.37 4.22
N THR A 286 -2.19 -12.17 5.22
CA THR A 286 -3.14 -12.68 6.21
C THR A 286 -2.52 -12.70 7.61
N VAL A 287 -3.38 -12.93 8.60
CA VAL A 287 -2.99 -13.21 9.98
C VAL A 287 -3.45 -14.64 10.33
N PRO A 288 -2.63 -15.67 10.08
CA PRO A 288 -3.06 -17.08 10.14
C PRO A 288 -3.66 -17.51 11.49
N ILE A 289 -3.23 -16.86 12.59
CA ILE A 289 -3.74 -17.16 13.92
C ILE A 289 -5.25 -16.87 14.06
N TYR A 290 -5.84 -15.98 13.24
CA TYR A 290 -7.27 -15.72 13.26
C TYR A 290 -8.08 -16.93 12.78
N GLN A 291 -7.65 -17.54 11.68
CA GLN A 291 -8.28 -18.76 11.20
C GLN A 291 -8.00 -19.97 12.10
N ALA A 292 -6.79 -20.08 12.65
CA ALA A 292 -6.48 -21.11 13.64
C ALA A 292 -7.39 -20.98 14.87
N LEU A 293 -7.65 -19.76 15.34
CA LEU A 293 -8.57 -19.49 16.45
C LEU A 293 -10.02 -19.87 16.10
N GLU A 294 -10.45 -19.62 14.87
CA GLU A 294 -11.78 -20.02 14.41
C GLU A 294 -11.93 -21.57 14.41
N LYS A 295 -10.90 -22.30 13.97
CA LYS A 295 -10.86 -23.77 13.99
C LYS A 295 -11.04 -24.38 15.38
N VAL A 296 -10.70 -23.63 16.44
CA VAL A 296 -10.90 -24.01 17.85
C VAL A 296 -12.08 -23.26 18.51
N ASN A 297 -13.03 -22.78 17.72
CA ASN A 297 -14.23 -22.07 18.18
C ASN A 297 -13.96 -20.86 19.10
N GLY A 298 -12.89 -20.11 18.81
CA GLY A 298 -12.54 -18.90 19.53
C GLY A 298 -11.85 -19.10 20.89
N LYS A 299 -11.47 -20.33 21.23
CA LYS A 299 -10.78 -20.64 22.48
C LYS A 299 -9.27 -20.65 22.29
N ALA A 300 -8.62 -19.53 22.63
CA ALA A 300 -7.18 -19.38 22.42
C ALA A 300 -6.36 -20.47 23.12
N GLU A 301 -6.79 -20.93 24.29
CA GLU A 301 -6.15 -22.00 25.06
C GLU A 301 -6.18 -23.38 24.39
N ASP A 302 -7.09 -23.60 23.44
CA ASP A 302 -7.18 -24.86 22.69
C ASP A 302 -6.31 -24.87 21.42
N LEU A 303 -5.61 -23.75 21.12
CA LEU A 303 -4.65 -23.69 20.01
C LEU A 303 -3.48 -24.63 20.25
N THR A 304 -3.03 -25.30 19.19
CA THR A 304 -1.81 -26.11 19.17
C THR A 304 -0.93 -25.78 17.99
N TRP A 305 0.33 -26.16 18.08
CA TRP A 305 1.25 -26.03 16.95
C TRP A 305 0.75 -26.76 15.70
N GLU A 306 0.19 -27.95 15.86
CA GLU A 306 -0.33 -28.78 14.76
C GLU A 306 -1.46 -28.08 14.00
N ILE A 307 -2.42 -27.47 14.71
CA ILE A 307 -3.52 -26.70 14.11
C ILE A 307 -2.96 -25.50 13.37
N PHE A 308 -2.02 -24.79 14.00
CA PHE A 308 -1.41 -23.61 13.39
C PHE A 308 -0.57 -23.96 12.16
N ARG A 309 0.25 -25.02 12.25
CA ARG A 309 1.03 -25.57 11.14
C ARG A 309 0.15 -25.94 9.94
N ASP A 310 -0.94 -26.68 10.18
CA ASP A 310 -1.90 -27.04 9.13
C ASP A 310 -2.52 -25.78 8.48
N THR A 311 -2.80 -24.76 9.28
CA THR A 311 -3.32 -23.48 8.77
C THR A 311 -2.30 -22.73 7.89
N LEU A 312 -1.02 -22.72 8.26
CA LEU A 312 0.03 -22.13 7.42
C LEU A 312 0.14 -22.83 6.06
N ILE A 313 0.15 -24.18 6.06
CA ILE A 313 0.23 -24.97 4.83
C ILE A 313 -1.00 -24.68 3.95
N GLU A 314 -2.20 -24.72 4.53
CA GLU A 314 -3.45 -24.40 3.83
C GLU A 314 -3.38 -23.04 3.12
N GLN A 315 -2.99 -21.99 3.84
CA GLN A 315 -2.95 -20.64 3.31
C GLN A 315 -1.83 -20.44 2.28
N ALA A 316 -0.67 -21.10 2.47
CA ALA A 316 0.42 -21.09 1.50
C ALA A 316 0.02 -21.79 0.19
N GLU A 317 -0.71 -22.90 0.27
CA GLU A 317 -1.23 -23.62 -0.90
C GLU A 317 -2.34 -22.87 -1.64
N GLN A 318 -3.12 -22.03 -0.95
CA GLN A 318 -4.05 -21.11 -1.58
C GLN A 318 -3.36 -19.96 -2.30
N GLY A 319 -2.17 -19.55 -1.85
CA GLY A 319 -1.39 -18.49 -2.51
C GLY A 319 -1.26 -17.20 -1.71
N VAL A 320 -1.42 -17.23 -0.38
CA VAL A 320 -1.14 -16.06 0.46
C VAL A 320 0.33 -15.67 0.33
N ASP A 321 0.63 -14.40 0.09
CA ASP A 321 1.96 -13.90 -0.25
C ASP A 321 2.81 -13.55 0.97
N TYR A 322 2.17 -13.14 2.07
CA TYR A 322 2.87 -12.89 3.33
C TYR A 322 1.99 -13.17 4.55
N PHE A 323 2.60 -13.66 5.60
CA PHE A 323 1.95 -13.98 6.87
C PHE A 323 2.36 -13.04 7.98
N THR A 324 1.38 -12.47 8.69
CA THR A 324 1.63 -11.83 9.98
C THR A 324 1.75 -12.88 11.06
N ILE A 325 2.95 -12.99 11.64
CA ILE A 325 3.30 -13.98 12.68
C ILE A 325 3.75 -13.25 13.94
N HIS A 326 2.98 -13.35 15.03
CA HIS A 326 3.23 -12.69 16.32
C HIS A 326 4.22 -13.48 17.21
N ALA A 327 5.33 -13.93 16.64
CA ALA A 327 6.33 -14.75 17.33
C ALA A 327 7.15 -13.94 18.36
N GLY A 328 7.11 -12.61 18.33
CA GLY A 328 7.76 -11.73 19.28
C GLY A 328 7.03 -11.60 20.63
N VAL A 329 5.76 -12.04 20.71
CA VAL A 329 4.98 -12.03 21.96
C VAL A 329 5.44 -13.17 22.85
N ARG A 330 6.36 -12.87 23.76
CA ARG A 330 6.96 -13.86 24.67
C ARG A 330 6.34 -13.80 26.05
N LEU A 331 6.33 -14.95 26.74
CA LEU A 331 5.81 -15.07 28.11
C LEU A 331 6.43 -14.02 29.06
N ALA A 332 7.73 -13.78 28.94
CA ALA A 332 8.44 -12.83 29.78
C ALA A 332 8.02 -11.36 29.58
N TYR A 333 7.47 -11.00 28.40
CA TYR A 333 7.12 -9.62 28.07
C TYR A 333 5.68 -9.26 28.46
N ILE A 334 4.79 -10.25 28.61
CA ILE A 334 3.38 -10.02 28.94
C ILE A 334 3.21 -9.21 30.24
N PRO A 335 3.94 -9.49 31.34
CA PRO A 335 3.82 -8.69 32.57
C PRO A 335 4.21 -7.21 32.40
N MET A 336 5.08 -6.88 31.42
CA MET A 336 5.50 -5.50 31.15
C MET A 336 4.33 -4.63 30.69
N THR A 337 3.28 -5.22 30.11
CA THR A 337 2.09 -4.51 29.64
C THR A 337 1.07 -4.19 30.74
N ALA A 338 1.29 -4.66 31.99
CA ALA A 338 0.31 -4.56 33.06
C ALA A 338 -0.01 -3.11 33.49
N LYS A 339 0.89 -2.17 33.23
CA LYS A 339 0.72 -0.75 33.55
C LYS A 339 0.21 0.10 32.40
N ARG A 340 0.02 -0.51 31.22
CA ARG A 340 -0.48 0.19 30.04
C ARG A 340 -1.92 0.65 30.23
N MET A 341 -2.25 1.78 29.65
CA MET A 341 -3.61 2.30 29.63
C MET A 341 -4.53 1.41 28.78
N THR A 342 -4.02 0.89 27.66
CA THR A 342 -4.79 0.08 26.69
C THR A 342 -4.41 -1.41 26.68
N GLY A 343 -3.43 -1.83 27.49
CA GLY A 343 -2.99 -3.22 27.57
C GLY A 343 -2.37 -3.75 26.27
N ILE A 344 -2.86 -4.89 25.80
CA ILE A 344 -2.43 -5.54 24.53
C ILE A 344 -3.55 -5.38 23.49
N VAL A 345 -3.43 -4.42 22.61
CA VAL A 345 -4.47 -4.06 21.62
C VAL A 345 -4.39 -4.89 20.33
N SER A 346 -3.25 -5.50 20.02
CA SER A 346 -3.12 -6.42 18.91
C SER A 346 -3.96 -7.68 19.15
N ARG A 347 -4.85 -8.01 18.21
CA ARG A 347 -5.66 -9.24 18.30
C ARG A 347 -4.77 -10.49 18.37
N GLY A 348 -3.80 -10.61 17.46
CA GLY A 348 -2.85 -11.72 17.47
C GLY A 348 -1.99 -11.73 18.73
N GLY A 349 -1.52 -10.56 19.18
CA GLY A 349 -0.78 -10.42 20.42
C GLY A 349 -1.57 -10.86 21.66
N SER A 350 -2.84 -10.44 21.76
CA SER A 350 -3.71 -10.83 22.91
C SER A 350 -4.08 -12.31 22.90
N ILE A 351 -4.28 -12.93 21.72
CA ILE A 351 -4.49 -14.37 21.58
C ILE A 351 -3.28 -15.14 22.12
N MET A 352 -2.07 -14.78 21.68
CA MET A 352 -0.84 -15.44 22.13
C MET A 352 -0.55 -15.19 23.60
N ALA A 353 -0.76 -13.96 24.09
CA ALA A 353 -0.62 -13.66 25.52
C ALA A 353 -1.56 -14.51 26.39
N LYS A 354 -2.83 -14.66 25.99
CA LYS A 354 -3.78 -15.52 26.67
C LYS A 354 -3.32 -16.98 26.67
N TRP A 355 -2.83 -17.49 25.51
CA TRP A 355 -2.31 -18.84 25.39
C TRP A 355 -1.13 -19.08 26.33
N CYS A 356 -0.12 -18.20 26.29
CA CYS A 356 1.07 -18.31 27.15
C CYS A 356 0.72 -18.34 28.65
N LEU A 357 -0.20 -17.46 29.08
CA LEU A 357 -0.64 -17.40 30.46
C LEU A 357 -1.46 -18.63 30.88
N ALA A 358 -2.35 -19.13 30.00
CA ALA A 358 -3.16 -20.31 30.29
C ALA A 358 -2.32 -21.58 30.47
N HIS A 359 -1.26 -21.71 29.69
CA HIS A 359 -0.38 -22.89 29.71
C HIS A 359 0.87 -22.73 30.57
N HIS A 360 1.18 -21.50 31.04
CA HIS A 360 2.45 -21.16 31.69
C HIS A 360 3.67 -21.62 30.85
N LYS A 361 3.60 -21.40 29.53
CA LYS A 361 4.62 -21.80 28.55
C LYS A 361 4.98 -20.64 27.63
N GLU A 362 6.16 -20.74 27.04
CA GLU A 362 6.58 -19.83 25.97
C GLU A 362 5.69 -20.02 24.74
N SER A 363 5.56 -18.98 23.95
CA SER A 363 4.79 -18.97 22.69
C SER A 363 5.25 -20.08 21.74
N PHE A 364 4.33 -20.93 21.30
CA PHE A 364 4.64 -21.97 20.30
C PHE A 364 5.06 -21.34 18.96
N LEU A 365 4.67 -20.10 18.65
CA LEU A 365 5.13 -19.39 17.45
C LEU A 365 6.62 -19.07 17.52
N TYR A 366 7.12 -18.77 18.73
CA TYR A 366 8.54 -18.54 18.98
C TYR A 366 9.32 -19.87 18.98
N GLU A 367 8.81 -20.90 19.67
CA GLU A 367 9.49 -22.20 19.79
C GLU A 367 9.60 -22.94 18.46
N HIS A 368 8.60 -22.81 17.57
CA HIS A 368 8.56 -23.44 16.25
C HIS A 368 8.90 -22.51 15.09
N PHE A 369 9.64 -21.41 15.35
CA PHE A 369 9.90 -20.40 14.33
C PHE A 369 10.69 -20.95 13.13
N GLU A 370 11.67 -21.85 13.36
CA GLU A 370 12.40 -22.51 12.28
C GLU A 370 11.51 -23.44 11.45
N ASP A 371 10.58 -24.15 12.08
CA ASP A 371 9.58 -24.97 11.37
C ASP A 371 8.68 -24.10 10.47
N ILE A 372 8.32 -22.90 10.93
CA ILE A 372 7.58 -21.92 10.11
C ILE A 372 8.42 -21.49 8.91
N CYS A 373 9.71 -21.22 9.09
CA CYS A 373 10.63 -20.87 7.99
C CYS A 373 10.69 -21.98 6.93
N GLU A 374 10.70 -23.27 7.34
CA GLU A 374 10.71 -24.40 6.41
C GLU A 374 9.43 -24.46 5.55
N ILE A 375 8.27 -24.11 6.13
CA ILE A 375 7.02 -24.01 5.37
C ILE A 375 7.12 -22.85 4.38
N MET A 376 7.52 -21.65 4.84
CA MET A 376 7.47 -20.45 4.05
C MET A 376 8.40 -20.48 2.83
N LYS A 377 9.62 -21.02 2.98
CA LYS A 377 10.56 -21.17 1.86
C LYS A 377 10.09 -22.12 0.77
N ALA A 378 9.17 -23.04 1.10
CA ALA A 378 8.64 -24.01 0.15
C ALA A 378 7.58 -23.42 -0.80
N TYR A 379 7.05 -22.23 -0.48
CA TYR A 379 5.98 -21.57 -1.24
C TYR A 379 6.29 -20.12 -1.63
N ASP A 380 7.45 -19.59 -1.23
CA ASP A 380 7.82 -18.17 -1.35
C ASP A 380 6.85 -17.24 -0.62
N VAL A 381 6.50 -17.59 0.62
CA VAL A 381 5.74 -16.72 1.53
C VAL A 381 6.71 -15.86 2.32
N SER A 382 6.44 -14.56 2.43
CA SER A 382 7.25 -13.64 3.23
C SER A 382 6.70 -13.50 4.65
N PHE A 383 7.58 -13.25 5.63
CA PHE A 383 7.15 -12.81 6.95
C PHE A 383 6.73 -11.34 6.96
N SER A 384 5.61 -11.06 7.64
CA SER A 384 5.33 -9.83 8.34
C SER A 384 5.42 -10.16 9.83
N LEU A 385 6.56 -9.90 10.47
CA LEU A 385 6.73 -10.20 11.89
C LEU A 385 5.90 -9.23 12.71
N GLY A 386 4.81 -9.76 13.29
CA GLY A 386 3.77 -8.98 13.92
C GLY A 386 4.20 -8.32 15.22
N ASP A 387 3.86 -7.05 15.39
CA ASP A 387 4.04 -6.26 16.60
C ASP A 387 2.91 -6.47 17.61
N GLY A 388 2.83 -7.67 18.18
CA GLY A 388 1.77 -8.07 19.10
C GLY A 388 1.70 -7.23 20.38
N LEU A 389 2.79 -6.58 20.76
CA LEU A 389 2.90 -5.70 21.90
C LEU A 389 3.00 -4.20 21.51
N ARG A 390 2.54 -3.82 20.31
CA ARG A 390 2.47 -2.41 19.91
C ARG A 390 1.61 -1.59 20.87
N PRO A 391 1.92 -0.29 21.10
CA PRO A 391 1.09 0.59 21.89
C PRO A 391 -0.27 0.85 21.22
N GLY A 392 -1.33 0.87 22.02
CA GLY A 392 -2.69 1.18 21.60
C GLY A 392 -3.15 2.59 21.97
N SER A 393 -2.25 3.38 22.56
CA SER A 393 -2.44 4.79 22.87
C SER A 393 -1.10 5.50 22.90
N ILE A 394 -1.10 6.82 22.75
CA ILE A 394 0.13 7.61 22.84
C ILE A 394 0.74 7.56 24.27
N TYR A 395 -0.05 7.23 25.29
CA TYR A 395 0.44 7.04 26.66
C TYR A 395 1.37 5.82 26.77
N ASP A 396 1.07 4.76 26.04
CA ASP A 396 1.80 3.50 26.07
C ASP A 396 2.99 3.47 25.09
N ALA A 397 3.17 4.53 24.28
CA ALA A 397 4.20 4.59 23.26
C ALA A 397 5.62 4.49 23.81
N ASN A 398 6.48 3.74 23.13
CA ASN A 398 7.91 3.57 23.45
C ASN A 398 8.15 2.95 24.83
N ASP A 399 7.26 2.11 25.30
CA ASP A 399 7.46 1.41 26.56
C ASP A 399 8.41 0.19 26.41
N GLU A 400 8.77 -0.38 27.55
CA GLU A 400 9.68 -1.52 27.64
C GLU A 400 9.16 -2.76 26.89
N ALA A 401 7.85 -3.01 26.92
CA ALA A 401 7.24 -4.16 26.25
C ALA A 401 7.37 -4.05 24.72
N GLN A 402 7.09 -2.87 24.16
CA GLN A 402 7.21 -2.60 22.72
C GLN A 402 8.64 -2.86 22.24
N PHE A 403 9.64 -2.32 22.92
CA PHE A 403 11.04 -2.45 22.48
C PHE A 403 11.65 -3.82 22.78
N ALA A 404 11.19 -4.52 23.82
CA ALA A 404 11.59 -5.91 24.06
C ALA A 404 11.11 -6.82 22.92
N GLU A 405 9.87 -6.65 22.47
CA GLU A 405 9.36 -7.33 21.28
C GLU A 405 10.17 -6.98 20.03
N LEU A 406 10.41 -5.70 19.75
CA LEU A 406 11.18 -5.25 18.58
C LEU A 406 12.56 -5.92 18.48
N LYS A 407 13.27 -6.04 19.61
CA LYS A 407 14.56 -6.75 19.66
C LYS A 407 14.42 -8.23 19.31
N THR A 408 13.39 -8.89 19.83
CA THR A 408 13.10 -10.29 19.48
C THR A 408 12.75 -10.43 18.00
N LEU A 409 11.98 -9.50 17.42
CA LEU A 409 11.70 -9.51 15.97
C LEU A 409 12.98 -9.38 15.15
N GLY A 410 13.96 -8.60 15.61
CA GLY A 410 15.29 -8.52 15.00
C GLY A 410 16.05 -9.86 15.05
N GLU A 411 16.02 -10.57 16.19
CA GLU A 411 16.61 -11.90 16.34
C GLU A 411 15.96 -12.93 15.41
N LEU A 412 14.63 -12.93 15.34
CA LEU A 412 13.85 -13.81 14.46
C LEU A 412 14.11 -13.52 12.98
N THR A 413 14.33 -12.25 12.63
CA THR A 413 14.73 -11.85 11.27
C THR A 413 16.03 -12.52 10.85
N GLN A 414 17.04 -12.57 11.73
CA GLN A 414 18.29 -13.25 11.45
C GLN A 414 18.11 -14.77 11.25
N ILE A 415 17.17 -15.38 11.97
CA ILE A 415 16.81 -16.80 11.78
C ILE A 415 16.13 -16.99 10.41
N ALA A 416 15.13 -16.18 10.06
CA ALA A 416 14.45 -16.23 8.76
C ALA A 416 15.46 -16.10 7.60
N TRP A 417 16.40 -15.16 7.69
CA TRP A 417 17.42 -14.96 6.68
C TRP A 417 18.39 -16.14 6.52
N LYS A 418 18.65 -16.92 7.58
CA LYS A 418 19.44 -18.17 7.45
C LYS A 418 18.73 -19.23 6.61
N HIS A 419 17.40 -19.19 6.58
CA HIS A 419 16.58 -20.06 5.74
C HIS A 419 16.28 -19.45 4.36
N ASP A 420 16.87 -18.32 3.99
CA ASP A 420 16.55 -17.53 2.80
C ASP A 420 15.05 -17.15 2.72
N VAL A 421 14.41 -16.89 3.86
CA VAL A 421 13.02 -16.42 3.92
C VAL A 421 12.98 -14.91 4.07
N GLN A 422 12.21 -14.26 3.20
CA GLN A 422 12.04 -12.82 3.19
C GLN A 422 11.25 -12.36 4.42
N CYS A 423 11.65 -11.23 5.01
CA CYS A 423 11.10 -10.75 6.26
C CYS A 423 10.93 -9.23 6.25
N MET A 424 9.74 -8.75 6.65
CA MET A 424 9.49 -7.38 7.06
C MET A 424 9.00 -7.36 8.51
N ILE A 425 9.14 -6.22 9.17
CA ILE A 425 8.83 -6.01 10.58
C ILE A 425 7.61 -5.12 10.70
N GLU A 426 6.61 -5.53 11.47
CA GLU A 426 5.51 -4.64 11.83
C GLU A 426 5.93 -3.66 12.94
N GLY A 427 5.31 -2.49 12.95
CA GLY A 427 5.65 -1.41 13.86
C GLY A 427 4.44 -0.67 14.41
N PRO A 428 4.66 0.31 15.32
CA PRO A 428 3.67 0.82 16.24
C PRO A 428 2.51 1.55 15.55
N GLY A 429 1.34 1.48 16.22
CA GLY A 429 0.11 2.13 15.78
C GLY A 429 -0.16 3.50 16.42
N HIS A 430 0.34 3.77 17.64
CA HIS A 430 0.10 5.03 18.36
C HIS A 430 1.40 5.57 18.91
N VAL A 431 1.93 6.65 18.29
CA VAL A 431 3.19 7.29 18.71
C VAL A 431 3.10 8.79 18.49
N PRO A 432 3.29 9.62 19.53
CA PRO A 432 3.32 11.06 19.36
C PRO A 432 4.52 11.48 18.49
N MET A 433 4.36 12.57 17.73
CA MET A 433 5.28 12.98 16.66
C MET A 433 6.77 12.96 17.04
N HIS A 434 7.10 13.43 18.24
CA HIS A 434 8.50 13.57 18.70
C HIS A 434 9.19 12.23 19.00
N LEU A 435 8.44 11.13 19.12
CA LEU A 435 8.96 9.78 19.39
C LEU A 435 9.03 8.90 18.13
N ILE A 436 8.47 9.35 17.00
CA ILE A 436 8.39 8.54 15.77
C ILE A 436 9.79 8.19 15.23
N LYS A 437 10.71 9.17 15.26
CA LYS A 437 12.07 8.93 14.73
C LYS A 437 12.81 7.85 15.51
N GLU A 438 12.67 7.82 16.84
CA GLU A 438 13.27 6.81 17.71
C GLU A 438 12.82 5.40 17.33
N ASN A 439 11.52 5.21 17.02
CA ASN A 439 11.00 3.92 16.54
C ASN A 439 11.70 3.45 15.27
N MET A 440 11.90 4.36 14.30
CA MET A 440 12.58 4.00 13.06
C MET A 440 14.06 3.69 13.29
N ASP A 441 14.76 4.50 14.09
CA ASP A 441 16.18 4.32 14.38
C ASP A 441 16.42 2.98 15.09
N LEU A 442 15.62 2.62 16.10
CA LEU A 442 15.72 1.35 16.81
C LEU A 442 15.38 0.14 15.93
N GLN A 443 14.40 0.28 15.02
CA GLN A 443 14.09 -0.77 14.06
C GLN A 443 15.27 -1.02 13.11
N LEU A 444 15.88 0.02 12.57
CA LEU A 444 17.06 -0.12 11.70
C LEU A 444 18.22 -0.78 12.44
N GLU A 445 18.46 -0.40 13.71
CA GLU A 445 19.53 -0.93 14.55
C GLU A 445 19.31 -2.42 14.86
N HIS A 446 18.13 -2.79 15.33
CA HIS A 446 17.86 -4.14 15.81
C HIS A 446 17.49 -5.13 14.71
N CYS A 447 16.86 -4.68 13.62
CA CYS A 447 16.32 -5.55 12.59
C CYS A 447 17.16 -5.57 11.28
N GLY A 448 18.37 -5.00 11.28
CA GLY A 448 19.32 -5.12 10.16
C GLY A 448 18.82 -4.51 8.85
N GLU A 449 18.10 -3.40 8.91
CA GLU A 449 17.45 -2.71 7.78
C GLU A 449 16.37 -3.53 7.04
N ALA A 450 15.85 -4.62 7.64
CA ALA A 450 14.64 -5.28 7.12
C ALA A 450 13.52 -4.24 6.95
N PRO A 451 12.66 -4.35 5.92
CA PRO A 451 11.60 -3.36 5.70
C PRO A 451 10.71 -3.18 6.93
N PHE A 452 10.42 -1.93 7.28
CA PHE A 452 9.49 -1.59 8.35
C PHE A 452 8.10 -1.37 7.77
N TYR A 453 7.08 -1.92 8.41
CA TYR A 453 5.68 -1.83 8.04
C TYR A 453 4.88 -1.35 9.24
N THR A 454 4.29 -0.15 9.20
CA THR A 454 3.66 0.48 10.35
C THR A 454 2.17 0.73 10.17
N LEU A 455 1.41 0.64 11.25
CA LEU A 455 0.01 1.07 11.32
C LEU A 455 -0.03 2.56 11.70
N GLY A 456 0.04 3.43 10.73
CA GLY A 456 0.18 4.86 10.94
C GLY A 456 1.65 5.27 11.09
N PRO A 457 2.09 5.78 12.27
CA PRO A 457 1.37 5.81 13.56
C PRO A 457 0.40 6.98 13.74
N LEU A 458 -0.65 6.76 14.55
CA LEU A 458 -1.55 7.81 15.02
C LEU A 458 -0.78 8.73 15.98
N THR A 459 -0.76 10.02 15.70
CA THR A 459 0.03 11.02 16.46
C THR A 459 -0.69 11.58 17.67
N THR A 460 -2.00 11.32 17.78
CA THR A 460 -2.88 11.70 18.90
C THR A 460 -4.12 10.80 18.92
N ASP A 461 -4.72 10.62 20.09
CA ASP A 461 -5.87 9.73 20.30
C ASP A 461 -7.22 10.46 20.39
N ILE A 462 -7.24 11.79 20.22
CA ILE A 462 -8.43 12.62 20.50
C ILE A 462 -9.40 12.78 19.31
N ALA A 463 -9.19 12.07 18.22
CA ALA A 463 -9.90 12.33 16.97
C ALA A 463 -10.65 11.10 16.41
N PRO A 464 -11.54 10.42 17.17
CA PRO A 464 -12.37 9.33 16.64
C PRO A 464 -13.14 9.78 15.40
N GLY A 465 -13.16 8.97 14.34
CA GLY A 465 -13.73 9.33 13.04
C GLY A 465 -12.78 10.10 12.11
N TYR A 466 -11.65 10.58 12.63
CA TYR A 466 -10.58 11.26 11.89
C TYR A 466 -9.21 10.57 12.05
N ASP A 467 -9.20 9.33 12.49
CA ASP A 467 -7.96 8.57 12.74
C ASP A 467 -7.11 8.40 11.48
N HIS A 468 -7.73 8.39 10.30
CA HIS A 468 -7.01 8.43 9.02
C HIS A 468 -6.15 9.71 8.86
N ILE A 469 -6.57 10.84 9.41
CA ILE A 469 -5.80 12.11 9.37
C ILE A 469 -4.66 12.05 10.38
N THR A 470 -4.95 11.71 11.65
CA THR A 470 -3.92 11.66 12.71
C THR A 470 -2.83 10.65 12.40
N SER A 471 -3.19 9.52 11.83
CA SER A 471 -2.25 8.50 11.38
C SER A 471 -1.54 8.87 10.07
N GLY A 472 -2.19 9.56 9.16
CA GLY A 472 -1.57 10.09 7.93
C GLY A 472 -0.40 11.02 8.22
N ILE A 473 -0.50 11.84 9.28
CA ILE A 473 0.61 12.69 9.75
C ILE A 473 1.81 11.82 10.16
N GLY A 474 1.59 10.85 11.03
CA GLY A 474 2.67 9.97 11.51
C GLY A 474 3.22 9.06 10.41
N ALA A 475 2.35 8.60 9.50
CA ALA A 475 2.74 7.80 8.34
C ALA A 475 3.70 8.56 7.41
N ALA A 476 3.41 9.84 7.12
CA ALA A 476 4.31 10.68 6.33
C ALA A 476 5.67 10.85 7.01
N MET A 477 5.69 11.05 8.33
CA MET A 477 6.93 11.19 9.10
C MET A 477 7.75 9.90 9.11
N ILE A 478 7.16 8.78 9.48
CA ILE A 478 7.91 7.52 9.58
C ILE A 478 8.34 7.01 8.20
N GLY A 479 7.52 7.24 7.16
CA GLY A 479 7.86 6.98 5.77
C GLY A 479 9.09 7.77 5.32
N TRP A 480 9.15 9.06 5.67
CA TRP A 480 10.31 9.90 5.43
C TRP A 480 11.57 9.38 6.14
N TYR A 481 11.45 8.94 7.40
CA TYR A 481 12.58 8.40 8.16
C TYR A 481 13.06 7.03 7.67
N GLY A 482 12.27 6.30 6.85
CA GLY A 482 12.71 5.07 6.23
C GLY A 482 11.74 3.90 6.26
N CYS A 483 10.53 4.05 6.81
CA CYS A 483 9.49 3.02 6.73
C CYS A 483 9.15 2.71 5.27
N ALA A 484 9.05 1.43 4.94
CA ALA A 484 8.92 0.94 3.57
C ALA A 484 7.47 0.71 3.13
N MET A 485 6.60 0.38 4.07
CA MET A 485 5.18 0.16 3.82
C MET A 485 4.32 0.72 4.97
N LEU A 486 3.20 1.29 4.60
CA LEU A 486 2.24 1.91 5.51
C LEU A 486 0.93 1.14 5.47
N CYS A 487 0.46 0.67 6.62
CA CYS A 487 -0.89 0.14 6.76
C CYS A 487 -1.87 1.30 6.84
N TYR A 488 -2.83 1.33 5.94
CA TYR A 488 -3.82 2.39 5.95
C TYR A 488 -4.72 2.35 7.20
N VAL A 489 -5.25 3.50 7.54
CA VAL A 489 -6.27 3.69 8.56
C VAL A 489 -7.47 4.37 7.89
N THR A 490 -8.67 3.89 8.17
CA THR A 490 -9.91 4.46 7.63
C THR A 490 -10.57 5.39 8.65
N PRO A 491 -11.56 6.23 8.22
CA PRO A 491 -12.34 7.03 9.16
C PRO A 491 -13.06 6.21 10.25
N LYS A 492 -13.31 4.91 9.99
CA LYS A 492 -13.98 3.99 10.92
C LYS A 492 -13.05 3.21 11.84
N GLU A 493 -11.76 3.55 11.86
CA GLU A 493 -10.82 2.90 12.79
C GLU A 493 -11.35 3.02 14.22
N HIS A 494 -11.24 1.93 14.99
CA HIS A 494 -11.80 1.78 16.35
C HIS A 494 -13.33 1.90 16.47
N LEU A 495 -14.08 2.16 15.39
CA LEU A 495 -15.51 2.42 15.41
C LEU A 495 -16.34 1.36 14.68
N GLY A 496 -15.84 0.79 13.59
CA GLY A 496 -16.63 -0.17 12.80
C GLY A 496 -15.92 -0.72 11.58
N LEU A 497 -16.56 -1.65 10.86
CA LEU A 497 -16.04 -2.16 9.60
C LEU A 497 -16.13 -1.08 8.51
N PRO A 498 -15.04 -0.88 7.74
CA PRO A 498 -15.05 0.05 6.63
C PRO A 498 -15.92 -0.45 5.47
N ASP A 499 -16.66 0.45 4.86
CA ASP A 499 -17.27 0.25 3.55
C ASP A 499 -16.31 0.66 2.41
N LYS A 500 -16.80 0.55 1.16
CA LYS A 500 -16.02 0.86 -0.04
C LYS A 500 -15.46 2.30 -0.04
N GLU A 501 -16.26 3.30 0.39
CA GLU A 501 -15.82 4.69 0.42
C GLU A 501 -14.83 4.97 1.57
N ASP A 502 -14.98 4.33 2.71
CA ASP A 502 -13.99 4.40 3.78
C ASP A 502 -12.64 3.85 3.33
N VAL A 503 -12.64 2.75 2.56
CA VAL A 503 -11.44 2.19 1.94
C VAL A 503 -10.78 3.21 1.01
N ARG A 504 -11.57 3.88 0.14
CA ARG A 504 -11.07 4.95 -0.74
C ARG A 504 -10.42 6.08 0.05
N VAL A 505 -11.13 6.62 1.04
CA VAL A 505 -10.62 7.72 1.88
C VAL A 505 -9.32 7.31 2.57
N GLY A 506 -9.27 6.12 3.15
CA GLY A 506 -8.06 5.59 3.79
C GLY A 506 -6.88 5.49 2.83
N ILE A 507 -7.08 4.88 1.66
CA ILE A 507 -6.02 4.73 0.65
C ILE A 507 -5.52 6.09 0.16
N ILE A 508 -6.43 7.01 -0.20
CA ILE A 508 -6.03 8.34 -0.67
C ILE A 508 -5.24 9.08 0.39
N THR A 509 -5.67 9.03 1.65
CA THR A 509 -4.91 9.64 2.77
C THR A 509 -3.49 9.08 2.84
N TYR A 510 -3.35 7.77 2.73
CA TYR A 510 -2.04 7.12 2.82
C TYR A 510 -1.18 7.28 1.56
N LYS A 511 -1.80 7.40 0.38
CA LYS A 511 -1.08 7.81 -0.85
C LYS A 511 -0.52 9.22 -0.72
N ILE A 512 -1.25 10.14 -0.07
CA ILE A 512 -0.74 11.48 0.24
C ILE A 512 0.46 11.37 1.20
N ALA A 513 0.35 10.58 2.27
CA ALA A 513 1.42 10.39 3.24
C ALA A 513 2.68 9.77 2.62
N ALA A 514 2.52 8.69 1.83
CA ALA A 514 3.61 8.01 1.14
C ALA A 514 4.30 8.93 0.13
N HIS A 515 3.52 9.64 -0.68
CA HIS A 515 4.04 10.59 -1.66
C HIS A 515 4.81 11.74 -1.00
N ALA A 516 4.28 12.30 0.08
CA ALA A 516 4.98 13.33 0.86
C ALA A 516 6.30 12.82 1.44
N ALA A 517 6.33 11.56 1.91
CA ALA A 517 7.56 10.93 2.38
C ALA A 517 8.58 10.73 1.25
N ASP A 518 8.14 10.29 0.06
CA ASP A 518 9.01 10.11 -1.11
C ASP A 518 9.58 11.43 -1.62
N LEU A 519 8.78 12.51 -1.63
CA LEU A 519 9.27 13.88 -1.88
C LEU A 519 10.33 14.30 -0.87
N ALA A 520 10.06 14.11 0.42
CA ALA A 520 10.95 14.51 1.50
C ALA A 520 12.27 13.73 1.49
N LYS A 521 12.26 12.45 1.09
CA LYS A 521 13.49 11.65 0.85
C LYS A 521 14.28 12.14 -0.37
N GLY A 522 13.68 12.90 -1.27
CA GLY A 522 14.27 13.24 -2.55
C GLY A 522 14.27 12.07 -3.54
N HIS A 523 13.27 11.18 -3.45
CA HIS A 523 13.16 10.05 -4.36
C HIS A 523 13.11 10.55 -5.81
N PRO A 524 13.99 10.06 -6.72
CA PRO A 524 14.06 10.57 -8.08
C PRO A 524 12.71 10.45 -8.80
N GLY A 525 12.23 11.55 -9.37
CA GLY A 525 10.98 11.61 -10.12
C GLY A 525 9.72 11.83 -9.27
N ALA A 526 9.78 11.77 -7.94
CA ALA A 526 8.61 11.99 -7.08
C ALA A 526 7.93 13.34 -7.33
N GLN A 527 8.71 14.41 -7.59
CA GLN A 527 8.19 15.76 -7.79
C GLN A 527 7.60 16.04 -9.19
N ILE A 528 7.80 15.15 -10.17
CA ILE A 528 7.35 15.38 -11.56
C ILE A 528 5.85 15.64 -11.63
N ARG A 529 5.06 14.80 -10.95
CA ARG A 529 3.60 14.91 -10.94
C ARG A 529 3.11 16.18 -10.25
N ASP A 530 3.76 16.60 -9.16
CA ASP A 530 3.45 17.84 -8.44
C ASP A 530 3.73 19.06 -9.30
N ASN A 531 4.86 19.07 -9.99
CA ASN A 531 5.22 20.17 -10.90
C ASN A 531 4.20 20.28 -12.05
N ALA A 532 3.82 19.15 -12.66
CA ALA A 532 2.82 19.13 -13.73
C ALA A 532 1.45 19.62 -13.22
N LEU A 533 1.01 19.18 -12.05
CA LEU A 533 -0.24 19.63 -11.44
C LEU A 533 -0.21 21.12 -11.09
N SER A 534 0.88 21.60 -10.51
CA SER A 534 1.04 23.02 -10.16
C SER A 534 1.05 23.92 -11.39
N LYS A 535 1.70 23.48 -12.48
CA LYS A 535 1.65 24.17 -13.78
C LYS A 535 0.23 24.20 -14.33
N ALA A 536 -0.46 23.04 -14.36
CA ALA A 536 -1.86 22.95 -14.81
C ALA A 536 -2.79 23.88 -14.02
N ARG A 537 -2.59 23.95 -12.68
CA ARG A 537 -3.35 24.84 -11.79
C ARG A 537 -3.11 26.31 -12.11
N PHE A 538 -1.87 26.71 -12.32
CA PHE A 538 -1.53 28.09 -12.67
C PHE A 538 -2.13 28.53 -14.01
N GLU A 539 -2.14 27.59 -14.98
CA GLU A 539 -2.65 27.83 -16.33
C GLU A 539 -4.16 27.61 -16.48
N PHE A 540 -4.87 27.33 -15.36
CA PHE A 540 -6.31 27.04 -15.33
C PHE A 540 -6.75 25.87 -16.22
N ARG A 541 -5.87 24.90 -16.44
CA ARG A 541 -6.18 23.63 -17.12
C ARG A 541 -6.82 22.66 -16.14
N TRP A 542 -8.11 22.89 -15.84
CA TRP A 542 -8.84 22.24 -14.76
C TRP A 542 -8.88 20.72 -14.89
N ASP A 543 -9.20 20.20 -16.09
CA ASP A 543 -9.24 18.76 -16.31
C ASP A 543 -7.87 18.11 -16.07
N ASP A 544 -6.77 18.76 -16.48
CA ASP A 544 -5.41 18.28 -16.19
C ASP A 544 -5.13 18.28 -14.69
N GLN A 545 -5.52 19.36 -13.99
CA GLN A 545 -5.36 19.45 -12.54
C GLN A 545 -6.10 18.32 -11.83
N PHE A 546 -7.34 17.99 -12.24
CA PHE A 546 -8.10 16.89 -11.64
C PHE A 546 -7.44 15.54 -11.93
N ASN A 547 -7.11 15.26 -13.20
CA ASN A 547 -6.56 13.98 -13.63
C ASN A 547 -5.14 13.70 -13.11
N LEU A 548 -4.36 14.74 -12.83
CA LEU A 548 -3.09 14.63 -12.13
C LEU A 548 -3.25 14.40 -10.61
N GLY A 549 -4.41 14.72 -10.05
CA GLY A 549 -4.72 14.47 -8.63
C GLY A 549 -4.77 12.98 -8.29
N LEU A 550 -4.57 12.64 -7.01
CA LEU A 550 -4.71 11.26 -6.51
C LEU A 550 -6.17 10.81 -6.56
N ASP A 551 -7.11 11.73 -6.37
CA ASP A 551 -8.55 11.51 -6.46
C ASP A 551 -9.18 12.51 -7.45
N PRO A 552 -9.13 12.20 -8.76
CA PRO A 552 -9.65 13.10 -9.78
C PRO A 552 -11.17 13.28 -9.70
N GLU A 553 -11.90 12.27 -9.26
CA GLU A 553 -13.35 12.30 -9.15
C GLU A 553 -13.79 13.29 -8.07
N LYS A 554 -13.16 13.24 -6.89
CA LYS A 554 -13.45 14.15 -5.78
C LYS A 554 -13.04 15.59 -6.08
N ALA A 555 -11.89 15.76 -6.73
CA ALA A 555 -11.42 17.08 -7.13
C ALA A 555 -12.38 17.76 -8.10
N LYS A 556 -12.89 17.02 -9.09
CA LYS A 556 -13.89 17.53 -10.04
C LYS A 556 -15.23 17.81 -9.35
N GLU A 557 -15.72 16.91 -8.51
CA GLU A 557 -16.96 17.09 -7.73
C GLU A 557 -16.94 18.43 -6.97
N PHE A 558 -15.90 18.67 -6.18
CA PHE A 558 -15.78 19.90 -5.37
C PHE A 558 -15.66 21.17 -6.20
N HIS A 559 -14.96 21.09 -7.34
CA HIS A 559 -14.86 22.24 -8.24
C HIS A 559 -16.21 22.57 -8.88
N ASP A 560 -16.93 21.55 -9.36
CA ASP A 560 -18.17 21.70 -10.12
C ASP A 560 -19.38 22.04 -9.22
N GLU A 561 -19.39 21.58 -7.96
CA GLU A 561 -20.47 21.80 -6.99
C GLU A 561 -20.85 23.28 -6.83
N THR A 562 -19.86 24.16 -6.87
CA THR A 562 -20.03 25.59 -6.63
C THR A 562 -20.11 26.42 -7.91
N LEU A 563 -20.05 25.79 -9.08
CA LEU A 563 -20.06 26.44 -10.41
C LEU A 563 -21.20 25.88 -11.27
N PRO A 564 -22.44 26.40 -11.11
CA PRO A 564 -23.63 25.80 -11.72
C PRO A 564 -23.71 25.92 -13.25
N GLN A 565 -22.90 26.79 -13.87
CA GLN A 565 -22.88 26.99 -15.33
C GLN A 565 -21.68 26.32 -15.96
N GLU A 566 -21.86 25.56 -17.03
CA GLU A 566 -20.77 24.86 -17.75
C GLU A 566 -19.62 25.80 -18.19
N GLY A 567 -19.95 26.98 -18.66
CA GLY A 567 -18.94 27.99 -19.02
C GLY A 567 -18.10 28.51 -17.85
N ALA A 568 -18.65 28.49 -16.65
CA ALA A 568 -17.93 28.87 -15.42
C ALA A 568 -16.94 27.80 -14.96
N LYS A 569 -17.18 26.52 -15.27
CA LYS A 569 -16.30 25.42 -14.92
C LYS A 569 -14.95 25.44 -15.65
N GLN A 570 -14.86 26.14 -16.78
CA GLN A 570 -13.62 26.34 -17.55
C GLN A 570 -13.03 27.75 -17.37
N ALA A 571 -13.58 28.55 -16.48
CA ALA A 571 -13.13 29.93 -16.29
C ALA A 571 -11.74 29.99 -15.62
N HIS A 572 -11.05 31.11 -15.83
CA HIS A 572 -9.74 31.40 -15.22
C HIS A 572 -9.87 31.88 -13.75
N PHE A 573 -10.74 31.26 -12.99
CA PHE A 573 -10.92 31.43 -11.54
C PHE A 573 -11.77 30.29 -11.00
N CYS A 574 -11.72 30.05 -9.69
CA CYS A 574 -12.65 29.15 -8.98
C CYS A 574 -13.57 29.96 -8.07
N SER A 575 -14.60 29.29 -7.51
CA SER A 575 -15.56 29.93 -6.60
C SER A 575 -14.93 30.53 -5.35
N MET A 576 -13.75 30.03 -4.91
CA MET A 576 -13.06 30.49 -3.71
C MET A 576 -12.62 31.97 -3.83
N CYS A 577 -11.97 32.34 -4.94
CA CYS A 577 -11.45 33.69 -5.16
C CYS A 577 -12.37 34.56 -6.04
N GLY A 578 -13.19 33.91 -6.88
CA GLY A 578 -13.97 34.64 -7.90
C GLY A 578 -13.11 35.31 -8.97
N PRO A 579 -13.73 36.06 -9.91
CA PRO A 579 -13.04 36.56 -11.10
C PRO A 579 -12.01 37.67 -10.86
N HIS A 580 -12.04 38.35 -9.70
CA HIS A 580 -11.24 39.54 -9.44
C HIS A 580 -10.13 39.35 -8.40
N PHE A 581 -10.16 38.27 -7.61
CA PHE A 581 -9.22 38.08 -6.50
C PHE A 581 -8.32 36.86 -6.66
N CYS A 582 -8.33 36.19 -7.82
CA CYS A 582 -7.46 35.07 -8.08
C CYS A 582 -5.99 35.52 -8.22
N SER A 583 -5.14 35.13 -7.28
CA SER A 583 -3.72 35.49 -7.26
C SER A 583 -2.96 35.04 -8.51
N MET A 584 -3.31 33.87 -9.07
CA MET A 584 -2.68 33.34 -10.29
C MET A 584 -3.03 34.21 -11.49
N LYS A 585 -4.29 34.66 -11.62
CA LYS A 585 -4.70 35.59 -12.66
C LYS A 585 -3.99 36.93 -12.52
N ILE A 586 -3.94 37.50 -11.31
CA ILE A 586 -3.24 38.76 -11.03
C ILE A 586 -1.75 38.65 -11.37
N THR A 587 -1.12 37.50 -11.06
CA THR A 587 0.28 37.26 -11.42
C THR A 587 0.48 37.22 -12.93
N GLN A 588 -0.44 36.59 -13.67
CA GLN A 588 -0.38 36.61 -15.13
C GLN A 588 -0.57 38.01 -15.71
N ASP A 589 -1.48 38.82 -15.14
CA ASP A 589 -1.65 40.23 -15.52
C ASP A 589 -0.35 41.04 -15.33
N VAL A 590 0.46 40.73 -14.30
CA VAL A 590 1.77 41.33 -14.07
C VAL A 590 2.77 40.90 -15.16
N ARG A 591 2.79 39.65 -15.55
CA ARG A 591 3.64 39.13 -16.65
C ARG A 591 3.29 39.80 -17.96
N ASP A 592 2.00 39.85 -18.29
CA ASP A 592 1.50 40.50 -19.50
C ASP A 592 1.86 42.00 -19.53
N TYR A 593 1.90 42.63 -18.36
CA TYR A 593 2.33 44.01 -18.24
C TYR A 593 3.84 44.16 -18.47
N ALA A 594 4.66 43.26 -17.94
CA ALA A 594 6.11 43.23 -18.17
C ALA A 594 6.44 43.08 -19.66
N ASP A 595 5.77 42.14 -20.34
CA ASP A 595 5.92 41.90 -21.77
C ASP A 595 5.57 43.14 -22.61
N LYS A 596 4.50 43.84 -22.26
CA LYS A 596 4.10 45.08 -22.92
C LYS A 596 5.12 46.19 -22.76
N LEU A 597 5.85 46.21 -21.64
CA LEU A 597 6.93 47.19 -21.40
C LEU A 597 8.26 46.79 -22.04
N GLY A 598 8.39 45.53 -22.53
CA GLY A 598 9.63 44.99 -23.07
C GLY A 598 10.75 44.87 -22.02
N VAL A 599 10.38 44.66 -20.76
CA VAL A 599 11.29 44.42 -19.62
C VAL A 599 11.03 43.04 -19.05
N ASP A 600 12.03 42.45 -18.37
CA ASP A 600 11.82 41.19 -17.70
C ASP A 600 10.87 41.34 -16.49
N GLU A 601 10.32 40.23 -16.01
CA GLU A 601 9.35 40.20 -14.91
C GLU A 601 9.91 40.81 -13.62
N GLN A 602 11.19 40.59 -13.34
CA GLN A 602 11.86 41.17 -12.16
C GLN A 602 12.03 42.67 -12.26
N GLU A 603 12.36 43.17 -13.45
CA GLU A 603 12.49 44.60 -13.71
C GLU A 603 11.14 45.32 -13.68
N ALA A 604 10.07 44.67 -14.22
CA ALA A 604 8.71 45.20 -14.15
C ALA A 604 8.20 45.27 -12.72
N LEU A 605 8.45 44.25 -11.90
CA LEU A 605 8.13 44.23 -10.47
C LEU A 605 8.88 45.36 -9.71
N ASN A 606 10.17 45.49 -9.94
CA ASN A 606 10.97 46.52 -9.31
C ASN A 606 10.49 47.94 -9.69
N LYS A 607 10.15 48.14 -10.96
CA LYS A 607 9.61 49.40 -11.45
C LYS A 607 8.24 49.71 -10.87
N GLY A 608 7.34 48.75 -10.83
CA GLY A 608 6.02 48.87 -10.21
C GLY A 608 6.11 49.16 -8.70
N MET A 609 7.02 48.48 -7.99
CA MET A 609 7.29 48.74 -6.58
C MET A 609 7.85 50.14 -6.34
N GLN A 610 8.77 50.64 -7.19
CA GLN A 610 9.29 52.02 -7.11
C GLN A 610 8.20 53.06 -7.37
N GLU A 611 7.35 52.86 -8.37
CA GLU A 611 6.22 53.75 -8.66
C GLU A 611 5.23 53.78 -7.49
N LYS A 612 4.90 52.62 -6.90
CA LYS A 612 4.03 52.56 -5.71
C LYS A 612 4.68 53.14 -4.46
N ALA A 613 5.98 52.99 -4.27
CA ALA A 613 6.71 53.63 -3.18
C ALA A 613 6.69 55.16 -3.31
N ILE A 614 6.85 55.68 -4.52
CA ILE A 614 6.75 57.14 -4.79
C ILE A 614 5.31 57.62 -4.54
N GLU A 615 4.30 56.87 -4.99
CA GLU A 615 2.89 57.22 -4.73
C GLU A 615 2.58 57.19 -3.24
N PHE A 616 3.08 56.21 -2.50
CA PHE A 616 2.93 56.09 -1.04
C PHE A 616 3.54 57.30 -0.31
N VAL A 617 4.76 57.68 -0.66
CA VAL A 617 5.42 58.83 -0.08
C VAL A 617 4.66 60.11 -0.40
N LYS A 618 4.16 60.27 -1.64
CA LYS A 618 3.35 61.45 -2.04
C LYS A 618 2.00 61.52 -1.28
N LYS A 619 1.46 60.40 -0.86
CA LYS A 619 0.23 60.31 -0.06
C LYS A 619 0.47 60.42 1.46
N GLY A 620 1.65 60.82 1.90
CA GLY A 620 1.97 61.10 3.31
C GLY A 620 2.49 59.88 4.09
N SER A 621 2.90 58.81 3.42
CA SER A 621 3.46 57.57 4.05
C SER A 621 2.54 56.88 5.06
N GLU A 622 1.25 57.03 4.91
CA GLU A 622 0.26 56.36 5.76
C GLU A 622 -0.39 55.17 5.03
N VAL A 623 -0.39 53.99 5.67
CA VAL A 623 -1.01 52.74 5.13
C VAL A 623 -2.53 52.78 5.27
N TYR A 624 -3.05 53.51 6.24
CA TYR A 624 -4.49 53.67 6.48
C TYR A 624 -4.88 55.13 6.42
N HIS A 625 -5.74 55.49 5.49
CA HIS A 625 -6.39 56.79 5.47
C HIS A 625 -7.72 56.70 6.25
N LYS A 626 -7.97 57.65 7.16
CA LYS A 626 -9.32 57.78 7.72
C LYS A 626 -10.26 58.21 6.59
N VAL A 627 -11.32 57.42 6.36
CA VAL A 627 -12.43 57.73 5.47
C VAL A 627 -13.22 58.85 6.07
#